data_26f79a6dd28745b11fe607935d05e89d
#
_entry.id   26f79a6dd28745b11fe607935d05e89d
#
_cell.length_a   1.000
_cell.length_b   1.000
_cell.length_c   1.000
_cell.angle_alpha   90.00
_cell.angle_beta   90.00
_cell.angle_gamma   90.00
#
_symmetry.space_group_name_H-M   'P 1'
#
loop_
_entity.id
_entity.type
_entity.pdbx_description
1 polymer ?
#
loop_
_entity_poly.entity_id
_entity_poly.type
_entity_poly.pdbx_seq_one_letter_code
_entity_poly.pdbx_strand_id
1 'polypeptide(L)'
;MQQRRVNFHTLGCKLNFSESSTLAREFEQGGFVRVAPDAEADICVINSCSVTEHADKKCRNLIRKLHRRNPDAIIAVTGCYAQLRPQEIAAIEGVDIVLGNNDKGDLYKRVLELSGKGRAQVYSCDADSLTSFFAAFSSGDRTRAFLKVQDGCDYKCAYCTIHYARGGSRNMPVADLVAEARRIAAAGQKEIVLTGVNTGDFGRTTGEKFIDLLRALDGVDGIERYRISSIEPNLLTDEIIAFCAASPKFQHHFHIPLQSGSDKILGLMRRRYTTARFAERIAAVRALMPDAFIGIDVIVGFPGETEEDFRTTYDFLAGLEPAFLHIFPFSERPGTPAVEMPGKVQASVATRRAAQLEALCAKLHAAFCARAVGSEDSVLFESTRRGGMMFGFTGNYRRVKAPYDKARVNTICRVRLGAMDDSHDLMGEIRD
;
A
#
# COMPACT_ATOMS: atom_id res chain seq x y z
N MET A 1 28.87 24.81 11.81
CA MET A 1 27.49 25.06 11.29
C MET A 1 26.55 24.04 11.87
N GLN A 2 25.40 24.49 12.38
CA GLN A 2 24.39 23.55 12.90
C GLN A 2 23.84 22.71 11.72
N GLN A 3 23.77 21.39 11.88
CA GLN A 3 23.32 20.48 10.85
C GLN A 3 21.83 20.68 10.61
N ARG A 4 21.40 20.90 9.34
CA ARG A 4 19.99 21.15 9.01
C ARG A 4 19.13 19.90 9.25
N ARG A 5 17.94 20.09 9.80
CA ARG A 5 17.01 19.04 10.19
C ARG A 5 15.90 18.88 9.15
N VAL A 6 15.54 17.65 8.84
CA VAL A 6 14.43 17.32 7.93
C VAL A 6 13.47 16.33 8.55
N ASN A 7 12.18 16.55 8.41
CA ASN A 7 11.16 15.56 8.75
C ASN A 7 10.33 15.14 7.53
N PHE A 8 9.79 13.93 7.60
CA PHE A 8 9.01 13.33 6.52
C PHE A 8 7.63 12.93 7.01
N HIS A 9 6.61 13.33 6.26
CA HIS A 9 5.22 13.00 6.49
C HIS A 9 4.66 12.24 5.31
N THR A 10 4.32 10.97 5.52
CA THR A 10 3.77 10.12 4.46
C THR A 10 2.28 9.93 4.66
N LEU A 11 1.50 10.31 3.66
CA LEU A 11 0.07 10.03 3.58
C LEU A 11 -0.17 8.97 2.52
N GLY A 12 -1.11 8.05 2.80
CA GLY A 12 -1.59 7.08 1.81
C GLY A 12 -0.95 5.69 1.90
N CYS A 13 -0.44 5.20 0.77
CA CYS A 13 -0.16 3.79 0.55
C CYS A 13 1.31 3.38 0.81
N LYS A 14 1.57 2.06 0.67
CA LYS A 14 2.92 1.47 0.79
C LYS A 14 3.90 2.05 -0.25
N LEU A 15 3.42 2.41 -1.46
CA LEU A 15 4.23 3.09 -2.47
C LEU A 15 4.74 4.44 -1.96
N ASN A 16 3.86 5.30 -1.45
CA ASN A 16 4.28 6.57 -0.88
C ASN A 16 5.27 6.38 0.27
N PHE A 17 5.10 5.32 1.06
CA PHE A 17 6.01 5.04 2.17
C PHE A 17 7.41 4.65 1.68
N SER A 18 7.52 3.75 0.69
CA SER A 18 8.82 3.40 0.10
C SER A 18 9.51 4.61 -0.54
N GLU A 19 8.74 5.46 -1.23
CA GLU A 19 9.24 6.69 -1.84
C GLU A 19 9.75 7.70 -0.79
N SER A 20 8.99 7.91 0.29
CA SER A 20 9.43 8.79 1.40
C SER A 20 10.69 8.27 2.10
N SER A 21 10.80 6.96 2.29
CA SER A 21 11.99 6.33 2.89
C SER A 21 13.23 6.51 2.02
N THR A 22 13.09 6.41 0.69
CA THR A 22 14.19 6.65 -0.25
C THR A 22 14.60 8.12 -0.24
N LEU A 23 13.65 9.05 -0.33
CA LEU A 23 13.93 10.49 -0.24
C LEU A 23 14.61 10.85 1.09
N ALA A 24 14.18 10.24 2.21
CA ALA A 24 14.82 10.49 3.51
C ALA A 24 16.30 10.09 3.50
N ARG A 25 16.65 8.94 2.92
CA ARG A 25 18.05 8.51 2.78
C ARG A 25 18.88 9.46 1.90
N GLU A 26 18.29 10.02 0.83
CA GLU A 26 18.98 11.01 -0.01
C GLU A 26 19.33 12.26 0.80
N PHE A 27 18.42 12.76 1.64
CA PHE A 27 18.69 13.88 2.54
C PHE A 27 19.76 13.53 3.59
N GLU A 28 19.69 12.35 4.20
CA GLU A 28 20.69 11.88 5.19
C GLU A 28 22.08 11.76 4.55
N GLN A 29 22.19 11.23 3.33
CA GLN A 29 23.43 11.15 2.55
C GLN A 29 23.96 12.54 2.19
N GLY A 30 23.06 13.50 1.97
CA GLY A 30 23.38 14.91 1.76
C GLY A 30 23.73 15.69 3.02
N GLY A 31 23.85 15.02 4.17
CA GLY A 31 24.29 15.62 5.43
C GLY A 31 23.18 16.24 6.30
N PHE A 32 21.90 16.00 5.99
CA PHE A 32 20.79 16.42 6.84
C PHE A 32 20.56 15.42 7.98
N VAL A 33 20.05 15.91 9.10
CA VAL A 33 19.58 15.05 10.21
C VAL A 33 18.08 14.80 10.04
N ARG A 34 17.70 13.54 9.85
CA ARG A 34 16.29 13.16 9.90
C ARG A 34 15.80 13.21 11.35
N VAL A 35 14.71 13.93 11.57
CA VAL A 35 14.07 14.05 12.89
C VAL A 35 12.66 13.45 12.88
N ALA A 36 12.10 13.23 14.07
CA ALA A 36 10.73 12.71 14.19
C ALA A 36 9.71 13.65 13.53
N PRO A 37 8.57 13.14 13.00
CA PRO A 37 7.57 13.97 12.33
C PRO A 37 6.99 15.10 13.18
N ASP A 38 7.02 14.92 14.50
CA ASP A 38 6.56 15.92 15.46
C ASP A 38 7.67 16.80 16.02
N ALA A 39 8.91 16.63 15.63
CA ALA A 39 10.02 17.49 16.00
C ALA A 39 10.09 18.75 15.11
N GLU A 40 10.75 19.80 15.62
CA GLU A 40 11.13 20.97 14.82
C GLU A 40 12.10 20.57 13.71
N ALA A 41 11.91 21.15 12.54
CA ALA A 41 12.74 20.88 11.37
C ALA A 41 12.91 22.14 10.51
N ASP A 42 14.02 22.19 9.78
CA ASP A 42 14.30 23.25 8.80
C ASP A 42 13.63 22.94 7.44
N ILE A 43 13.28 21.66 7.22
CA ILE A 43 12.60 21.19 6.02
C ILE A 43 11.53 20.19 6.44
N CYS A 44 10.31 20.39 5.95
CA CYS A 44 9.18 19.47 6.11
C CYS A 44 8.77 18.91 4.74
N VAL A 45 8.96 17.61 4.54
CA VAL A 45 8.58 16.92 3.30
C VAL A 45 7.26 16.18 3.50
N ILE A 46 6.28 16.42 2.63
CA ILE A 46 4.98 15.76 2.63
C ILE A 46 4.81 14.94 1.37
N ASN A 47 4.74 13.61 1.47
CA ASN A 47 4.34 12.75 0.35
C ASN A 47 2.83 12.50 0.44
N SER A 48 2.10 13.14 -0.45
CA SER A 48 0.64 13.29 -0.40
C SER A 48 -0.12 12.13 -1.08
N CYS A 49 -1.34 11.89 -0.61
CA CYS A 49 -2.28 10.93 -1.18
C CYS A 49 -3.54 11.67 -1.66
N SER A 50 -4.20 11.14 -2.70
CA SER A 50 -5.41 11.71 -3.27
C SER A 50 -6.43 10.63 -3.69
N VAL A 51 -6.45 9.49 -2.99
CA VAL A 51 -7.41 8.41 -3.28
C VAL A 51 -8.82 8.77 -2.82
N THR A 52 -8.95 9.59 -1.77
CA THR A 52 -10.23 10.08 -1.25
C THR A 52 -10.15 11.58 -0.93
N GLU A 53 -11.32 12.26 -0.91
CA GLU A 53 -11.40 13.67 -0.46
C GLU A 53 -10.91 13.84 0.99
N HIS A 54 -11.14 12.84 1.84
CA HIS A 54 -10.61 12.84 3.20
C HIS A 54 -9.07 12.89 3.22
N ALA A 55 -8.41 12.18 2.30
CA ALA A 55 -6.95 12.22 2.18
C ALA A 55 -6.44 13.61 1.76
N ASP A 56 -7.13 14.27 0.82
CA ASP A 56 -6.80 15.63 0.40
C ASP A 56 -6.97 16.62 1.56
N LYS A 57 -8.09 16.56 2.27
CA LYS A 57 -8.36 17.39 3.47
C LYS A 57 -7.30 17.17 4.55
N LYS A 58 -6.90 15.92 4.80
CA LYS A 58 -5.84 15.57 5.75
C LYS A 58 -4.50 16.20 5.34
N CYS A 59 -4.17 16.18 4.05
CA CYS A 59 -2.95 16.81 3.52
C CYS A 59 -2.98 18.34 3.73
N ARG A 60 -4.05 19.02 3.35
CA ARG A 60 -4.21 20.48 3.55
C ARG A 60 -4.09 20.87 5.03
N ASN A 61 -4.70 20.11 5.93
CA ASN A 61 -4.61 20.36 7.37
C ASN A 61 -3.19 20.13 7.92
N LEU A 62 -2.50 19.12 7.41
CA LEU A 62 -1.11 18.83 7.78
C LEU A 62 -0.17 19.98 7.35
N ILE A 63 -0.29 20.48 6.11
CA ILE A 63 0.50 21.61 5.61
C ILE A 63 0.34 22.82 6.55
N ARG A 64 -0.91 23.23 6.84
CA ARG A 64 -1.19 24.36 7.74
C ARG A 64 -0.66 24.16 9.15
N LYS A 65 -0.72 22.91 9.66
CA LYS A 65 -0.17 22.57 10.99
C LYS A 65 1.35 22.71 11.00
N LEU A 66 2.04 22.23 9.97
CA LEU A 66 3.49 22.29 9.86
C LEU A 66 3.97 23.73 9.71
N HIS A 67 3.31 24.54 8.89
CA HIS A 67 3.63 25.94 8.71
C HIS A 67 3.52 26.73 10.03
N ARG A 68 2.43 26.52 10.79
CA ARG A 68 2.26 27.19 12.10
C ARG A 68 3.31 26.76 13.13
N ARG A 69 3.78 25.51 13.06
CA ARG A 69 4.78 24.97 14.01
C ARG A 69 6.19 25.38 13.65
N ASN A 70 6.51 25.41 12.36
CA ASN A 70 7.82 25.72 11.82
C ASN A 70 7.69 26.83 10.77
N PRO A 71 7.47 28.09 11.19
CA PRO A 71 7.17 29.18 10.23
C PRO A 71 8.30 29.42 9.23
N ASP A 72 9.54 29.17 9.63
CA ASP A 72 10.73 29.37 8.82
C ASP A 72 11.16 28.12 8.03
N ALA A 73 10.55 26.95 8.29
CA ALA A 73 10.90 25.73 7.58
C ALA A 73 10.44 25.76 6.12
N ILE A 74 11.23 25.18 5.22
CA ILE A 74 10.83 24.89 3.85
C ILE A 74 9.78 23.77 3.87
N ILE A 75 8.61 23.99 3.29
CA ILE A 75 7.56 22.97 3.15
C ILE A 75 7.54 22.51 1.68
N ALA A 76 7.95 21.26 1.46
CA ALA A 76 7.95 20.61 0.17
C ALA A 76 6.88 19.52 0.09
N VAL A 77 6.01 19.59 -0.91
CA VAL A 77 4.89 18.65 -1.10
C VAL A 77 5.06 17.89 -2.40
N THR A 78 4.98 16.56 -2.32
CA THR A 78 5.00 15.67 -3.49
C THR A 78 3.89 14.62 -3.39
N GLY A 79 3.78 13.72 -4.37
CA GLY A 79 2.84 12.60 -4.37
C GLY A 79 1.57 12.86 -5.19
N CYS A 80 0.56 12.00 -4.98
CA CYS A 80 -0.60 11.96 -5.87
C CYS A 80 -1.44 13.26 -5.83
N TYR A 81 -1.61 13.88 -4.67
CA TYR A 81 -2.33 15.14 -4.59
C TYR A 81 -1.53 16.29 -5.20
N ALA A 82 -0.22 16.34 -4.98
CA ALA A 82 0.66 17.31 -5.63
C ALA A 82 0.62 17.19 -7.15
N GLN A 83 0.53 15.99 -7.69
CA GLN A 83 0.38 15.76 -9.14
C GLN A 83 -0.98 16.21 -9.68
N LEU A 84 -2.09 15.89 -8.98
CA LEU A 84 -3.44 16.15 -9.47
C LEU A 84 -3.89 17.61 -9.29
N ARG A 85 -3.40 18.28 -8.26
CA ARG A 85 -3.83 19.63 -7.85
C ARG A 85 -2.65 20.50 -7.43
N PRO A 86 -1.62 20.65 -8.28
CA PRO A 86 -0.39 21.34 -7.90
C PRO A 86 -0.64 22.83 -7.54
N GLN A 87 -1.52 23.51 -8.26
CA GLN A 87 -1.83 24.92 -8.01
C GLN A 87 -2.65 25.13 -6.72
N GLU A 88 -3.54 24.21 -6.39
CA GLU A 88 -4.29 24.24 -5.14
C GLU A 88 -3.35 24.12 -3.94
N ILE A 89 -2.37 23.22 -4.02
CA ILE A 89 -1.36 23.05 -2.96
C ILE A 89 -0.43 24.26 -2.90
N ALA A 90 0.02 24.76 -4.04
CA ALA A 90 0.92 25.93 -4.11
C ALA A 90 0.28 27.22 -3.55
N ALA A 91 -1.06 27.29 -3.56
CA ALA A 91 -1.81 28.43 -2.98
C ALA A 91 -1.98 28.32 -1.45
N ILE A 92 -1.58 27.21 -0.83
CA ILE A 92 -1.65 27.05 0.64
C ILE A 92 -0.46 27.80 1.25
N GLU A 93 -0.76 28.67 2.19
CA GLU A 93 0.26 29.45 2.92
C GLU A 93 1.33 28.54 3.55
N GLY A 94 2.60 28.90 3.33
CA GLY A 94 3.76 28.19 3.86
C GLY A 94 4.32 27.11 2.94
N VAL A 95 3.66 26.78 1.82
CA VAL A 95 4.22 25.86 0.81
C VAL A 95 5.28 26.60 -0.03
N ASP A 96 6.46 25.99 -0.15
CA ASP A 96 7.59 26.55 -0.91
C ASP A 96 7.85 25.76 -2.20
N ILE A 97 7.61 24.44 -2.20
CA ILE A 97 7.86 23.56 -3.34
C ILE A 97 6.72 22.56 -3.51
N VAL A 98 6.26 22.39 -4.75
CA VAL A 98 5.31 21.34 -5.15
C VAL A 98 5.92 20.53 -6.28
N LEU A 99 6.11 19.22 -6.09
CA LEU A 99 6.62 18.32 -7.12
C LEU A 99 5.59 17.24 -7.46
N GLY A 100 5.32 17.10 -8.76
CA GLY A 100 4.57 15.97 -9.31
C GLY A 100 5.31 14.64 -9.17
N ASN A 101 4.67 13.57 -9.61
CA ASN A 101 5.25 12.23 -9.50
C ASN A 101 6.42 11.98 -10.47
N ASN A 102 6.51 12.73 -11.58
CA ASN A 102 7.62 12.62 -12.52
C ASN A 102 8.93 13.21 -11.96
N ASP A 103 8.81 14.31 -11.21
CA ASP A 103 9.94 15.10 -10.71
C ASP A 103 10.30 14.77 -9.25
N LYS A 104 9.66 13.78 -8.66
CA LYS A 104 9.83 13.41 -7.25
C LYS A 104 11.28 13.09 -6.88
N GLY A 105 12.03 12.46 -7.78
CA GLY A 105 13.44 12.14 -7.58
C GLY A 105 14.35 13.38 -7.51
N ASP A 106 13.90 14.53 -7.99
CA ASP A 106 14.65 15.78 -7.91
C ASP A 106 14.41 16.56 -6.61
N LEU A 107 13.59 16.05 -5.69
CA LEU A 107 13.17 16.79 -4.50
C LEU A 107 14.36 17.35 -3.71
N TYR A 108 15.37 16.51 -3.43
CA TYR A 108 16.58 16.93 -2.71
C TYR A 108 17.28 18.09 -3.41
N LYS A 109 17.50 17.97 -4.72
CA LYS A 109 18.13 19.01 -5.55
C LYS A 109 17.32 20.32 -5.51
N ARG A 110 15.99 20.25 -5.70
CA ARG A 110 15.12 21.44 -5.71
C ARG A 110 15.10 22.17 -4.37
N VAL A 111 15.16 21.43 -3.27
CA VAL A 111 15.25 22.01 -1.91
C VAL A 111 16.58 22.77 -1.73
N LEU A 112 17.68 22.26 -2.29
CA LEU A 112 18.99 22.95 -2.24
C LEU A 112 19.06 24.20 -3.12
N GLU A 113 18.39 24.18 -4.27
CA GLU A 113 18.31 25.28 -5.21
C GLU A 113 17.44 26.45 -4.71
N LEU A 114 16.61 26.22 -3.68
CA LEU A 114 15.70 27.25 -3.17
C LEU A 114 16.50 28.35 -2.45
N SER A 115 16.47 29.54 -3.00
CA SER A 115 17.23 30.72 -2.49
C SER A 115 16.53 31.48 -1.37
N GLY A 116 15.38 30.99 -0.88
CA GLY A 116 14.60 31.60 0.21
C GLY A 116 13.10 31.32 0.08
N LYS A 117 12.35 31.77 1.07
CA LYS A 117 10.88 31.69 1.07
C LYS A 117 10.29 32.75 0.15
N GLY A 118 9.20 32.37 -0.55
CA GLY A 118 8.52 33.27 -1.46
C GLY A 118 7.30 32.60 -2.10
N ARG A 119 7.07 32.84 -3.37
CA ARG A 119 6.04 32.15 -4.12
C ARG A 119 6.44 30.68 -4.33
N ALA A 120 5.52 29.75 -4.05
CA ALA A 120 5.74 28.32 -4.24
C ALA A 120 6.22 27.99 -5.67
N GLN A 121 7.31 27.23 -5.77
CA GLN A 121 7.81 26.69 -7.04
C GLN A 121 7.07 25.39 -7.35
N VAL A 122 6.52 25.29 -8.57
CA VAL A 122 5.71 24.14 -8.99
C VAL A 122 6.40 23.41 -10.15
N TYR A 123 6.67 22.14 -9.94
CA TYR A 123 7.24 21.22 -10.93
C TYR A 123 6.24 20.08 -11.13
N SER A 124 5.50 20.10 -12.21
CA SER A 124 4.52 19.08 -12.56
C SER A 124 4.32 19.02 -14.06
N CYS A 125 3.91 17.86 -14.55
CA CYS A 125 3.59 17.64 -15.96
C CYS A 125 2.23 16.94 -16.08
N ASP A 126 1.68 16.86 -17.27
CA ASP A 126 0.47 16.11 -17.54
C ASP A 126 0.67 14.61 -17.33
N ALA A 127 -0.44 13.89 -17.06
CA ALA A 127 -0.42 12.46 -16.77
C ALA A 127 0.25 11.62 -17.88
N ASP A 128 0.04 12.00 -19.15
CA ASP A 128 0.62 11.29 -20.30
C ASP A 128 2.14 11.50 -20.44
N SER A 129 2.69 12.51 -19.76
CA SER A 129 4.13 12.79 -19.71
C SER A 129 4.83 12.13 -18.52
N LEU A 130 4.11 11.36 -17.69
CA LEU A 130 4.67 10.65 -16.54
C LEU A 130 5.39 9.37 -17.00
N THR A 131 6.65 9.51 -17.39
CA THR A 131 7.46 8.41 -17.93
C THR A 131 8.54 7.91 -16.98
N SER A 132 8.97 8.74 -16.01
CA SER A 132 10.03 8.35 -15.07
C SER A 132 9.56 7.30 -14.06
N PHE A 133 10.42 6.32 -13.77
CA PHE A 133 10.22 5.39 -12.67
C PHE A 133 11.15 5.78 -11.52
N PHE A 134 10.61 6.36 -10.47
CA PHE A 134 11.37 6.63 -9.25
C PHE A 134 11.56 5.33 -8.47
N ALA A 135 12.77 4.77 -8.52
CA ALA A 135 13.14 3.57 -7.78
C ALA A 135 13.03 3.84 -6.27
N ALA A 136 12.33 2.98 -5.55
CA ALA A 136 12.09 3.23 -4.14
C ALA A 136 11.95 1.95 -3.32
N PHE A 137 12.58 1.96 -2.15
CA PHE A 137 12.37 0.93 -1.13
C PHE A 137 12.48 1.54 0.27
N SER A 138 11.81 0.92 1.24
CA SER A 138 11.98 1.27 2.65
C SER A 138 13.03 0.36 3.30
N SER A 139 13.87 0.93 4.15
CA SER A 139 14.85 0.18 4.92
C SER A 139 15.10 0.88 6.26
N GLY A 140 15.12 0.11 7.36
CA GLY A 140 15.35 0.63 8.70
C GLY A 140 14.15 1.30 9.38
N ASP A 141 13.14 1.72 8.64
CA ASP A 141 11.95 2.40 9.18
C ASP A 141 10.94 1.43 9.83
N ARG A 142 10.91 0.19 9.36
CA ARG A 142 10.01 -0.89 9.80
C ARG A 142 10.71 -2.23 9.70
N THR A 143 10.17 -3.24 10.36
CA THR A 143 10.67 -4.62 10.29
C THR A 143 10.55 -5.19 8.87
N ARG A 144 9.47 -4.89 8.16
CA ARG A 144 9.27 -5.30 6.76
C ARG A 144 9.65 -4.19 5.81
N ALA A 145 10.45 -4.50 4.78
CA ALA A 145 10.76 -3.57 3.71
C ALA A 145 9.63 -3.53 2.67
N PHE A 146 9.38 -2.36 2.09
CA PHE A 146 8.54 -2.20 0.92
C PHE A 146 9.43 -1.93 -0.29
N LEU A 147 9.39 -2.78 -1.30
CA LEU A 147 10.11 -2.62 -2.57
C LEU A 147 9.11 -2.23 -3.65
N LYS A 148 9.26 -1.05 -4.22
CA LYS A 148 8.45 -0.58 -5.35
C LYS A 148 8.89 -1.29 -6.61
N VAL A 149 8.04 -2.19 -7.12
CA VAL A 149 8.33 -2.98 -8.32
C VAL A 149 7.57 -2.48 -9.55
N GLN A 150 6.46 -1.75 -9.36
CA GLN A 150 5.61 -1.24 -10.43
C GLN A 150 4.98 0.09 -10.01
N ASP A 151 4.74 0.99 -10.96
CA ASP A 151 4.06 2.28 -10.76
C ASP A 151 3.12 2.59 -11.93
N GLY A 152 2.13 3.47 -11.69
CA GLY A 152 1.12 3.80 -12.67
C GLY A 152 0.12 2.66 -12.93
N CYS A 153 -0.84 2.87 -13.83
CA CYS A 153 -1.86 1.87 -14.15
C CYS A 153 -2.53 2.16 -15.49
N ASP A 154 -2.61 1.14 -16.36
CA ASP A 154 -3.29 1.23 -17.66
C ASP A 154 -4.79 0.95 -17.57
N TYR A 155 -5.31 0.67 -16.36
CA TYR A 155 -6.73 0.51 -16.13
C TYR A 155 -7.37 1.89 -15.91
N LYS A 156 -8.37 2.20 -16.72
CA LYS A 156 -9.14 3.45 -16.64
C LYS A 156 -10.48 3.17 -15.93
N CYS A 157 -10.40 2.65 -14.69
CA CYS A 157 -11.58 2.41 -13.88
C CYS A 157 -12.36 3.70 -13.65
N ALA A 158 -13.69 3.63 -13.71
CA ALA A 158 -14.56 4.80 -13.74
C ALA A 158 -14.45 5.73 -12.50
N TYR A 159 -13.95 5.22 -11.39
CA TYR A 159 -13.82 5.94 -10.10
C TYR A 159 -12.38 6.34 -9.76
N CYS A 160 -11.39 5.88 -10.53
CA CYS A 160 -10.00 5.90 -10.10
C CYS A 160 -9.22 7.09 -10.70
N THR A 161 -8.49 7.79 -9.85
CA THR A 161 -7.63 8.91 -10.25
C THR A 161 -6.17 8.51 -10.46
N ILE A 162 -5.81 7.25 -10.22
CA ILE A 162 -4.41 6.82 -10.20
C ILE A 162 -3.72 6.98 -11.55
N HIS A 163 -4.39 6.70 -12.66
CA HIS A 163 -3.83 6.90 -14.00
C HIS A 163 -3.55 8.39 -14.30
N TYR A 164 -4.31 9.32 -13.71
CA TYR A 164 -4.02 10.76 -13.80
C TYR A 164 -2.89 11.18 -12.85
N ALA A 165 -2.82 10.53 -11.68
CA ALA A 165 -1.80 10.88 -10.68
C ALA A 165 -0.45 10.23 -10.94
N ARG A 166 -0.43 9.02 -11.50
CA ARG A 166 0.78 8.21 -11.64
C ARG A 166 1.09 7.78 -13.07
N GLY A 167 0.25 8.15 -14.05
CA GLY A 167 0.43 7.80 -15.45
C GLY A 167 0.23 6.32 -15.76
N GLY A 168 0.74 5.89 -16.91
CA GLY A 168 0.71 4.51 -17.38
C GLY A 168 1.57 3.57 -16.54
N SER A 169 1.32 2.26 -16.69
CA SER A 169 2.06 1.21 -15.98
C SER A 169 3.52 1.17 -16.44
N ARG A 170 4.44 1.19 -15.50
CA ARG A 170 5.89 1.13 -15.73
C ARG A 170 6.63 0.47 -14.59
N ASN A 171 7.84 -0.01 -14.88
CA ASN A 171 8.67 -0.75 -13.94
C ASN A 171 10.15 -0.59 -14.30
N MET A 172 11.02 -0.99 -13.36
CA MET A 172 12.45 -1.21 -13.61
C MET A 172 12.69 -2.61 -14.18
N PRO A 173 13.85 -2.85 -14.85
CA PRO A 173 14.30 -4.20 -15.18
C PRO A 173 14.39 -5.12 -13.96
N VAL A 174 14.15 -6.41 -14.17
CA VAL A 174 14.25 -7.43 -13.11
C VAL A 174 15.60 -7.40 -12.42
N ALA A 175 16.69 -7.27 -13.18
CA ALA A 175 18.06 -7.23 -12.64
C ALA A 175 18.26 -6.10 -11.63
N ASP A 176 17.72 -4.92 -11.90
CA ASP A 176 17.85 -3.75 -11.01
C ASP A 176 17.01 -3.94 -9.73
N LEU A 177 15.82 -4.52 -9.84
CA LEU A 177 14.99 -4.84 -8.67
C LEU A 177 15.61 -5.91 -7.78
N VAL A 178 16.30 -6.89 -8.37
CA VAL A 178 17.10 -7.89 -7.63
C VAL A 178 18.27 -7.22 -6.91
N ALA A 179 18.94 -6.24 -7.55
CA ALA A 179 20.01 -5.48 -6.89
C ALA A 179 19.47 -4.70 -5.67
N GLU A 180 18.28 -4.08 -5.79
CA GLU A 180 17.64 -3.41 -4.65
C GLU A 180 17.25 -4.41 -3.55
N ALA A 181 16.72 -5.59 -3.88
CA ALA A 181 16.40 -6.62 -2.91
C ALA A 181 17.66 -7.10 -2.14
N ARG A 182 18.81 -7.21 -2.81
CA ARG A 182 20.10 -7.51 -2.17
C ARG A 182 20.56 -6.41 -1.22
N ARG A 183 20.33 -5.13 -1.56
CA ARG A 183 20.62 -3.99 -0.65
C ARG A 183 19.74 -4.06 0.61
N ILE A 184 18.47 -4.41 0.46
CA ILE A 184 17.53 -4.61 1.59
C ILE A 184 18.01 -5.78 2.46
N ALA A 185 18.46 -6.90 1.86
CA ALA A 185 19.01 -8.04 2.57
C ALA A 185 20.29 -7.67 3.35
N ALA A 186 21.20 -6.92 2.72
CA ALA A 186 22.43 -6.43 3.36
C ALA A 186 22.16 -5.49 4.55
N ALA A 187 21.03 -4.79 4.56
CA ALA A 187 20.56 -4.02 5.70
C ALA A 187 19.92 -4.87 6.82
N GLY A 188 19.92 -6.20 6.68
CA GLY A 188 19.45 -7.16 7.70
C GLY A 188 17.94 -7.38 7.74
N GLN A 189 17.19 -6.86 6.79
CA GLN A 189 15.73 -7.09 6.73
C GLN A 189 15.41 -8.48 6.20
N LYS A 190 14.39 -9.12 6.78
CA LYS A 190 14.03 -10.52 6.52
C LYS A 190 12.84 -10.68 5.58
N GLU A 191 11.98 -9.67 5.50
CA GLU A 191 10.77 -9.71 4.68
C GLU A 191 10.67 -8.49 3.77
N ILE A 192 10.38 -8.74 2.47
CA ILE A 192 10.09 -7.73 1.47
C ILE A 192 8.62 -7.85 1.02
N VAL A 193 7.91 -6.73 1.05
CA VAL A 193 6.58 -6.60 0.44
C VAL A 193 6.75 -5.93 -0.92
N LEU A 194 6.48 -6.66 -2.00
CA LEU A 194 6.48 -6.13 -3.36
C LEU A 194 5.31 -5.16 -3.50
N THR A 195 5.60 -3.89 -3.76
CA THR A 195 4.58 -2.85 -3.83
C THR A 195 4.44 -2.29 -5.24
N GLY A 196 3.20 -2.08 -5.63
CA GLY A 196 2.81 -1.47 -6.90
C GLY A 196 1.39 -0.95 -6.82
N VAL A 197 0.95 -0.26 -7.85
CA VAL A 197 -0.47 0.07 -8.04
C VAL A 197 -1.24 -1.19 -8.46
N ASN A 198 -0.67 -1.92 -9.40
CA ASN A 198 -1.14 -3.21 -9.89
C ASN A 198 0.10 -4.06 -10.23
N THR A 199 0.58 -4.83 -9.26
CA THR A 199 1.85 -5.56 -9.40
C THR A 199 1.85 -6.55 -10.57
N GLY A 200 0.68 -7.14 -10.90
CA GLY A 200 0.55 -8.06 -12.02
C GLY A 200 0.74 -7.42 -13.40
N ASP A 201 0.65 -6.08 -13.48
CA ASP A 201 0.87 -5.32 -14.73
C ASP A 201 2.37 -4.98 -14.96
N PHE A 202 3.25 -5.61 -14.22
CA PHE A 202 4.71 -5.53 -14.36
C PHE A 202 5.15 -5.94 -15.77
N GLY A 203 6.19 -5.29 -16.29
CA GLY A 203 6.83 -5.62 -17.55
C GLY A 203 6.36 -4.79 -18.75
N ARG A 204 5.42 -3.86 -18.57
CA ARG A 204 4.90 -3.03 -19.67
C ARG A 204 5.97 -2.21 -20.38
N THR A 205 6.99 -1.76 -19.67
CA THR A 205 8.07 -0.95 -20.22
C THR A 205 9.32 -1.76 -20.57
N THR A 206 9.52 -2.93 -19.94
CA THR A 206 10.73 -3.74 -20.11
C THR A 206 10.52 -4.99 -20.95
N GLY A 207 9.27 -5.41 -21.18
CA GLY A 207 8.94 -6.65 -21.89
C GLY A 207 9.11 -7.93 -21.06
N GLU A 208 9.59 -7.82 -19.82
CA GLU A 208 9.70 -8.93 -18.88
C GLU A 208 8.32 -9.29 -18.30
N LYS A 209 8.19 -10.43 -17.65
CA LYS A 209 6.94 -10.85 -16.99
C LYS A 209 7.05 -10.74 -15.47
N PHE A 210 5.93 -10.55 -14.81
CA PHE A 210 5.91 -10.53 -13.34
C PHE A 210 6.45 -11.83 -12.72
N ILE A 211 6.18 -12.99 -13.33
CA ILE A 211 6.72 -14.27 -12.88
C ILE A 211 8.25 -14.34 -12.96
N ASP A 212 8.87 -13.68 -13.94
CA ASP A 212 10.33 -13.64 -14.06
C ASP A 212 10.95 -12.88 -12.89
N LEU A 213 10.30 -11.78 -12.48
CA LEU A 213 10.69 -11.05 -11.26
C LEU A 213 10.56 -11.95 -10.01
N LEU A 214 9.45 -12.67 -9.85
CA LEU A 214 9.25 -13.53 -8.68
C LEU A 214 10.32 -14.62 -8.60
N ARG A 215 10.64 -15.28 -9.70
CA ARG A 215 11.70 -16.30 -9.78
C ARG A 215 13.08 -15.72 -9.45
N ALA A 216 13.40 -14.55 -9.97
CA ALA A 216 14.68 -13.90 -9.72
C ALA A 216 14.82 -13.46 -8.25
N LEU A 217 13.77 -12.97 -7.62
CA LEU A 217 13.75 -12.58 -6.21
C LEU A 217 13.84 -13.79 -5.27
N ASP A 218 13.28 -14.93 -5.64
CA ASP A 218 13.36 -16.17 -4.85
C ASP A 218 14.82 -16.61 -4.62
N GLY A 219 15.70 -16.33 -5.58
CA GLY A 219 17.15 -16.60 -5.49
C GLY A 219 17.95 -15.57 -4.68
N VAL A 220 17.35 -14.55 -4.08
CA VAL A 220 18.08 -13.55 -3.27
C VAL A 220 18.34 -14.08 -1.87
N ASP A 221 19.63 -14.22 -1.52
CA ASP A 221 20.04 -14.62 -0.19
C ASP A 221 19.80 -13.52 0.85
N GLY A 222 19.55 -13.93 2.11
CA GLY A 222 19.30 -13.03 3.23
C GLY A 222 17.85 -12.56 3.36
N ILE A 223 17.02 -12.65 2.30
CA ILE A 223 15.58 -12.46 2.38
C ILE A 223 14.92 -13.82 2.58
N GLU A 224 14.13 -13.91 3.63
CA GLU A 224 13.42 -15.14 4.03
C GLU A 224 11.96 -15.14 3.61
N ARG A 225 11.36 -13.93 3.39
CA ARG A 225 9.95 -13.80 3.02
C ARG A 225 9.71 -12.72 1.98
N TYR A 226 8.88 -13.06 1.01
CA TYR A 226 8.28 -12.10 0.07
C TYR A 226 6.76 -12.11 0.18
N ARG A 227 6.13 -10.92 0.06
CA ARG A 227 4.68 -10.79 -0.09
C ARG A 227 4.37 -10.00 -1.34
N ILE A 228 3.39 -10.48 -2.10
CA ILE A 228 2.81 -9.73 -3.20
C ILE A 228 1.75 -8.81 -2.62
N SER A 229 1.79 -7.51 -2.97
CA SER A 229 0.70 -6.59 -2.64
C SER A 229 -0.47 -6.72 -3.64
N SER A 230 -1.18 -5.66 -3.96
CA SER A 230 -2.36 -5.72 -4.82
C SER A 230 -2.05 -6.27 -6.22
N ILE A 231 -2.77 -7.32 -6.61
CA ILE A 231 -2.72 -7.93 -7.93
C ILE A 231 -4.14 -8.14 -8.47
N GLU A 232 -4.41 -7.62 -9.68
CA GLU A 232 -5.70 -7.77 -10.32
C GLU A 232 -6.02 -9.25 -10.63
N PRO A 233 -7.28 -9.71 -10.45
CA PRO A 233 -7.63 -11.13 -10.59
C PRO A 233 -7.32 -11.70 -11.98
N ASN A 234 -7.45 -10.90 -13.03
CA ASN A 234 -7.13 -11.32 -14.40
C ASN A 234 -5.61 -11.38 -14.70
N LEU A 235 -4.77 -10.86 -13.81
CA LEU A 235 -3.30 -10.91 -13.88
C LEU A 235 -2.69 -11.92 -12.91
N LEU A 236 -3.46 -12.46 -11.98
CA LEU A 236 -3.07 -13.56 -11.11
C LEU A 236 -3.21 -14.89 -11.89
N THR A 237 -2.16 -15.28 -12.62
CA THR A 237 -2.15 -16.49 -13.47
C THR A 237 -1.94 -17.77 -12.66
N ASP A 238 -2.28 -18.92 -13.25
CA ASP A 238 -2.01 -20.23 -12.63
C ASP A 238 -0.51 -20.45 -12.39
N GLU A 239 0.34 -19.94 -13.27
CA GLU A 239 1.80 -20.00 -13.13
C GLU A 239 2.29 -19.24 -11.89
N ILE A 240 1.74 -18.04 -11.63
CA ILE A 240 2.07 -17.26 -10.41
C ILE A 240 1.57 -17.99 -9.16
N ILE A 241 0.35 -18.51 -9.19
CA ILE A 241 -0.24 -19.26 -8.06
C ILE A 241 0.60 -20.50 -7.75
N ALA A 242 0.93 -21.30 -8.75
CA ALA A 242 1.73 -22.52 -8.60
C ALA A 242 3.15 -22.18 -8.08
N PHE A 243 3.78 -21.13 -8.59
CA PHE A 243 5.07 -20.68 -8.13
C PHE A 243 5.03 -20.26 -6.64
N CYS A 244 4.06 -19.44 -6.24
CA CYS A 244 3.92 -19.01 -4.84
C CYS A 244 3.64 -20.20 -3.90
N ALA A 245 2.90 -21.19 -4.35
CA ALA A 245 2.64 -22.40 -3.57
C ALA A 245 3.89 -23.27 -3.36
N ALA A 246 4.80 -23.30 -4.34
CA ALA A 246 6.01 -24.11 -4.30
C ALA A 246 7.19 -23.40 -3.63
N SER A 247 7.25 -22.07 -3.64
CA SER A 247 8.36 -21.30 -3.09
C SER A 247 8.31 -21.25 -1.56
N PRO A 248 9.44 -21.54 -0.87
CA PRO A 248 9.51 -21.39 0.58
C PRO A 248 9.53 -19.91 1.04
N LYS A 249 9.84 -18.98 0.14
CA LYS A 249 9.97 -17.55 0.46
C LYS A 249 8.71 -16.75 0.15
N PHE A 250 7.95 -17.10 -0.89
CA PHE A 250 6.71 -16.38 -1.23
C PHE A 250 5.59 -16.81 -0.30
N GLN A 251 5.13 -15.86 0.51
CA GLN A 251 4.15 -16.14 1.56
C GLN A 251 2.74 -16.31 0.98
N HIS A 252 1.97 -17.22 1.56
CA HIS A 252 0.58 -17.52 1.17
C HIS A 252 -0.34 -16.38 1.57
N HIS A 253 -0.14 -15.24 0.92
CA HIS A 253 -0.84 -13.98 1.17
C HIS A 253 -1.13 -13.29 -0.16
N PHE A 254 -2.40 -13.09 -0.47
CA PHE A 254 -2.86 -12.40 -1.68
C PHE A 254 -3.81 -11.26 -1.32
N HIS A 255 -3.57 -10.10 -1.91
CA HIS A 255 -4.49 -8.97 -1.88
C HIS A 255 -5.05 -8.78 -3.29
N ILE A 256 -6.33 -9.10 -3.48
CA ILE A 256 -6.98 -9.17 -4.79
C ILE A 256 -8.20 -8.23 -4.78
N PRO A 257 -8.17 -7.10 -5.52
CA PRO A 257 -9.27 -6.14 -5.51
C PRO A 257 -10.47 -6.67 -6.30
N LEU A 258 -11.61 -6.91 -5.61
CA LEU A 258 -12.89 -7.29 -6.23
C LEU A 258 -13.69 -6.06 -6.65
N GLN A 259 -13.78 -5.09 -5.79
CA GLN A 259 -14.54 -3.84 -5.87
C GLN A 259 -16.06 -4.01 -5.72
N SER A 260 -16.70 -4.99 -6.36
CA SER A 260 -18.13 -5.32 -6.19
C SER A 260 -18.39 -6.79 -6.53
N GLY A 261 -19.33 -7.42 -5.85
CA GLY A 261 -19.82 -8.76 -6.17
C GLY A 261 -20.98 -8.77 -7.17
N SER A 262 -21.35 -7.64 -7.77
CA SER A 262 -22.33 -7.51 -8.84
C SER A 262 -21.64 -7.25 -10.18
N ASP A 263 -21.82 -8.12 -11.17
CA ASP A 263 -21.25 -7.94 -12.52
C ASP A 263 -21.78 -6.67 -13.21
N LYS A 264 -23.02 -6.26 -12.92
CA LYS A 264 -23.56 -4.98 -13.37
C LYS A 264 -22.70 -3.81 -12.85
N ILE A 265 -22.37 -3.79 -11.56
CA ILE A 265 -21.59 -2.74 -10.95
C ILE A 265 -20.13 -2.81 -11.41
N LEU A 266 -19.55 -4.01 -11.55
CA LEU A 266 -18.21 -4.18 -12.14
C LEU A 266 -18.14 -3.60 -13.56
N GLY A 267 -19.18 -3.80 -14.37
CA GLY A 267 -19.29 -3.20 -15.70
C GLY A 267 -19.31 -1.67 -15.65
N LEU A 268 -20.12 -1.06 -14.76
CA LEU A 268 -20.16 0.38 -14.55
C LEU A 268 -18.81 0.93 -14.04
N MET A 269 -18.12 0.19 -13.21
CA MET A 269 -16.77 0.51 -12.72
C MET A 269 -15.69 0.35 -13.80
N ARG A 270 -16.02 -0.19 -14.98
CA ARG A 270 -15.08 -0.56 -16.07
C ARG A 270 -14.03 -1.55 -15.63
N ARG A 271 -14.41 -2.56 -14.82
CA ARG A 271 -13.51 -3.65 -14.44
C ARG A 271 -13.31 -4.63 -15.60
N ARG A 272 -12.14 -5.26 -15.66
CA ARG A 272 -11.74 -6.16 -16.75
C ARG A 272 -11.95 -7.64 -16.42
N TYR A 273 -12.83 -7.95 -15.47
CA TYR A 273 -13.19 -9.29 -15.02
C TYR A 273 -14.62 -9.32 -14.51
N THR A 274 -15.15 -10.53 -14.39
CA THR A 274 -16.45 -10.85 -13.80
C THR A 274 -16.29 -11.48 -12.42
N THR A 275 -17.39 -11.57 -11.66
CA THR A 275 -17.45 -12.30 -10.38
C THR A 275 -17.08 -13.77 -10.56
N ALA A 276 -17.50 -14.42 -11.64
CA ALA A 276 -17.13 -15.80 -11.96
C ALA A 276 -15.62 -15.97 -12.12
N ARG A 277 -14.94 -15.05 -12.85
CA ARG A 277 -13.48 -15.08 -13.01
C ARG A 277 -12.77 -14.83 -11.68
N PHE A 278 -13.31 -13.95 -10.85
CA PHE A 278 -12.77 -13.70 -9.52
C PHE A 278 -12.86 -14.97 -8.64
N ALA A 279 -14.02 -15.60 -8.56
CA ALA A 279 -14.23 -16.84 -7.80
C ALA A 279 -13.31 -17.97 -8.27
N GLU A 280 -13.12 -18.12 -9.59
CA GLU A 280 -12.17 -19.06 -10.18
C GLU A 280 -10.74 -18.85 -9.65
N ARG A 281 -10.29 -17.59 -9.58
CA ARG A 281 -8.94 -17.30 -9.08
C ARG A 281 -8.80 -17.61 -7.58
N ILE A 282 -9.82 -17.32 -6.77
CA ILE A 282 -9.84 -17.70 -5.37
C ILE A 282 -9.80 -19.21 -5.19
N ALA A 283 -10.58 -19.94 -5.98
CA ALA A 283 -10.58 -21.40 -5.96
C ALA A 283 -9.22 -21.99 -6.36
N ALA A 284 -8.56 -21.44 -7.40
CA ALA A 284 -7.23 -21.86 -7.81
C ALA A 284 -6.17 -21.62 -6.71
N VAL A 285 -6.20 -20.48 -6.01
CA VAL A 285 -5.32 -20.21 -4.87
C VAL A 285 -5.56 -21.24 -3.76
N ARG A 286 -6.81 -21.49 -3.38
CA ARG A 286 -7.14 -22.42 -2.29
C ARG A 286 -6.84 -23.86 -2.60
N ALA A 287 -6.94 -24.28 -3.86
CA ALA A 287 -6.60 -25.65 -4.27
C ALA A 287 -5.13 -25.99 -3.95
N LEU A 288 -4.23 -25.04 -4.06
CA LEU A 288 -2.80 -25.22 -3.77
C LEU A 288 -2.38 -24.71 -2.39
N MET A 289 -3.08 -23.72 -1.87
CA MET A 289 -2.78 -23.04 -0.60
C MET A 289 -4.08 -22.86 0.21
N PRO A 290 -4.62 -23.93 0.83
CA PRO A 290 -5.95 -23.91 1.49
C PRO A 290 -6.06 -22.87 2.60
N ASP A 291 -4.94 -22.56 3.25
CA ASP A 291 -4.87 -21.62 4.38
C ASP A 291 -4.26 -20.25 4.00
N ALA A 292 -4.27 -19.93 2.71
CA ALA A 292 -3.80 -18.63 2.23
C ALA A 292 -4.66 -17.48 2.79
N PHE A 293 -4.00 -16.39 3.18
CA PHE A 293 -4.69 -15.13 3.45
C PHE A 293 -5.15 -14.52 2.13
N ILE A 294 -6.45 -14.29 2.00
CA ILE A 294 -7.05 -13.59 0.86
C ILE A 294 -7.70 -12.32 1.40
N GLY A 295 -7.09 -11.18 1.10
CA GLY A 295 -7.62 -9.84 1.37
C GLY A 295 -8.31 -9.30 0.13
N ILE A 296 -9.51 -8.72 0.29
CA ILE A 296 -10.35 -8.25 -0.79
C ILE A 296 -10.72 -6.79 -0.57
N ASP A 297 -10.52 -5.93 -1.59
CA ASP A 297 -11.06 -4.57 -1.61
C ASP A 297 -12.48 -4.58 -2.14
N VAL A 298 -13.38 -3.82 -1.48
CA VAL A 298 -14.75 -3.63 -1.90
C VAL A 298 -15.20 -2.18 -1.72
N ILE A 299 -15.88 -1.63 -2.72
CA ILE A 299 -16.47 -0.30 -2.70
C ILE A 299 -17.99 -0.45 -2.54
N VAL A 300 -18.57 0.30 -1.60
CA VAL A 300 -20.02 0.37 -1.39
C VAL A 300 -20.54 1.77 -1.72
N GLY A 301 -21.76 1.85 -2.23
CA GLY A 301 -22.38 3.13 -2.59
C GLY A 301 -21.90 3.70 -3.92
N PHE A 302 -21.40 2.87 -4.82
CA PHE A 302 -21.07 3.28 -6.18
C PHE A 302 -22.32 3.75 -6.94
N PRO A 303 -22.26 4.78 -7.82
CA PRO A 303 -23.41 5.21 -8.61
C PRO A 303 -24.05 4.05 -9.37
N GLY A 304 -25.37 3.92 -9.24
CA GLY A 304 -26.15 2.83 -9.83
C GLY A 304 -26.23 1.53 -9.01
N GLU A 305 -25.56 1.47 -7.83
CA GLU A 305 -25.66 0.33 -6.90
C GLU A 305 -27.00 0.32 -6.18
N THR A 306 -27.86 -0.64 -6.52
CA THR A 306 -29.15 -0.88 -5.84
C THR A 306 -28.97 -1.67 -4.55
N GLU A 307 -30.04 -1.86 -3.79
CA GLU A 307 -30.01 -2.74 -2.60
C GLU A 307 -29.81 -4.21 -2.99
N GLU A 308 -30.35 -4.62 -4.15
CA GLU A 308 -30.14 -5.95 -4.71
C GLU A 308 -28.67 -6.19 -5.13
N ASP A 309 -28.03 -5.21 -5.80
CA ASP A 309 -26.61 -5.26 -6.13
C ASP A 309 -25.73 -5.37 -4.87
N PHE A 310 -26.08 -4.63 -3.82
CA PHE A 310 -25.36 -4.72 -2.55
C PHE A 310 -25.57 -6.09 -1.88
N ARG A 311 -26.79 -6.62 -1.87
CA ARG A 311 -27.06 -7.96 -1.32
C ARG A 311 -26.29 -9.03 -2.09
N THR A 312 -26.29 -8.98 -3.41
CA THR A 312 -25.48 -9.86 -4.26
C THR A 312 -24.00 -9.79 -3.89
N THR A 313 -23.47 -8.59 -3.66
CA THR A 313 -22.09 -8.40 -3.21
C THR A 313 -21.83 -9.01 -1.84
N TYR A 314 -22.75 -8.80 -0.89
CA TYR A 314 -22.64 -9.35 0.45
C TYR A 314 -22.65 -10.89 0.44
N ASP A 315 -23.61 -11.49 -0.25
CA ASP A 315 -23.75 -12.95 -0.36
C ASP A 315 -22.57 -13.59 -1.08
N PHE A 316 -22.06 -12.94 -2.13
CA PHE A 316 -20.86 -13.38 -2.85
C PHE A 316 -19.62 -13.38 -1.93
N LEU A 317 -19.39 -12.31 -1.18
CA LEU A 317 -18.28 -12.21 -0.23
C LEU A 317 -18.42 -13.22 0.92
N ALA A 318 -19.63 -13.41 1.45
CA ALA A 318 -19.90 -14.42 2.48
C ALA A 318 -19.61 -15.84 1.98
N GLY A 319 -19.97 -16.17 0.73
CA GLY A 319 -19.71 -17.46 0.11
C GLY A 319 -18.24 -17.69 -0.25
N LEU A 320 -17.49 -16.61 -0.52
CA LEU A 320 -16.05 -16.71 -0.79
C LEU A 320 -15.20 -16.89 0.48
N GLU A 321 -15.70 -16.53 1.65
CA GLU A 321 -14.98 -16.63 2.92
C GLU A 321 -13.55 -16.06 2.90
N PRO A 322 -13.30 -14.81 2.47
CA PRO A 322 -11.98 -14.22 2.50
C PRO A 322 -11.48 -14.06 3.94
N ALA A 323 -10.15 -13.95 4.09
CA ALA A 323 -9.54 -13.70 5.39
C ALA A 323 -9.79 -12.28 5.91
N PHE A 324 -9.94 -11.30 4.98
CA PHE A 324 -10.15 -9.90 5.34
C PHE A 324 -10.81 -9.10 4.21
N LEU A 325 -11.63 -8.11 4.56
CA LEU A 325 -12.22 -7.14 3.64
C LEU A 325 -11.71 -5.74 3.93
N HIS A 326 -11.23 -5.07 2.90
CA HIS A 326 -10.97 -3.63 2.91
C HIS A 326 -12.17 -2.92 2.30
N ILE A 327 -12.96 -2.26 3.14
CA ILE A 327 -14.26 -1.70 2.77
C ILE A 327 -14.12 -0.19 2.60
N PHE A 328 -14.53 0.31 1.43
CA PHE A 328 -14.45 1.71 1.08
C PHE A 328 -15.83 2.25 0.68
N PRO A 329 -16.41 3.20 1.42
CA PRO A 329 -17.48 4.00 0.86
C PRO A 329 -16.98 4.72 -0.40
N PHE A 330 -17.79 4.72 -1.46
CA PHE A 330 -17.46 5.43 -2.69
C PHE A 330 -17.17 6.91 -2.39
N SER A 331 -16.08 7.41 -2.91
CA SER A 331 -15.66 8.80 -2.80
C SER A 331 -15.62 9.43 -4.17
N GLU A 332 -16.42 10.44 -4.42
CA GLU A 332 -16.39 11.20 -5.66
C GLU A 332 -15.01 11.84 -5.87
N ARG A 333 -14.47 11.64 -7.05
CA ARG A 333 -13.18 12.24 -7.43
C ARG A 333 -13.36 13.07 -8.69
N PRO A 334 -13.16 14.40 -8.61
CA PRO A 334 -13.30 15.28 -9.78
C PRO A 334 -12.44 14.79 -10.97
N GLY A 335 -13.06 14.80 -12.15
CA GLY A 335 -12.42 14.33 -13.38
C GLY A 335 -12.56 12.84 -13.65
N THR A 336 -13.20 12.07 -12.75
CA THR A 336 -13.50 10.65 -13.01
C THR A 336 -14.90 10.49 -13.60
N PRO A 337 -15.11 9.51 -14.52
CA PRO A 337 -16.43 9.26 -15.11
C PRO A 337 -17.54 8.98 -14.09
N ALA A 338 -17.21 8.39 -12.96
CA ALA A 338 -18.20 8.04 -11.92
C ALA A 338 -18.91 9.27 -11.31
N VAL A 339 -18.29 10.44 -11.35
CA VAL A 339 -18.90 11.68 -10.83
C VAL A 339 -20.14 12.09 -11.63
N GLU A 340 -20.12 11.84 -12.94
CA GLU A 340 -21.21 12.20 -13.87
C GLU A 340 -22.25 11.08 -14.01
N MET A 341 -22.06 9.93 -13.36
CA MET A 341 -22.99 8.81 -13.47
C MET A 341 -24.29 9.10 -12.70
N PRO A 342 -25.46 8.71 -13.26
CA PRO A 342 -26.73 8.76 -12.56
C PRO A 342 -26.84 7.72 -11.44
N GLY A 343 -27.86 7.85 -10.60
CA GLY A 343 -28.13 6.86 -9.55
C GLY A 343 -27.18 6.97 -8.36
N LYS A 344 -26.78 8.18 -7.99
CA LYS A 344 -25.94 8.43 -6.82
C LYS A 344 -26.57 7.86 -5.55
N VAL A 345 -25.79 7.12 -4.80
CA VAL A 345 -26.21 6.52 -3.53
C VAL A 345 -26.00 7.53 -2.39
N GLN A 346 -27.02 7.68 -1.54
CA GLN A 346 -26.90 8.57 -0.38
C GLN A 346 -25.81 8.11 0.59
N ALA A 347 -25.07 9.05 1.17
CA ALA A 347 -23.98 8.76 2.10
C ALA A 347 -24.42 7.90 3.30
N SER A 348 -25.63 8.10 3.83
CA SER A 348 -26.20 7.28 4.91
C SER A 348 -26.39 5.81 4.51
N VAL A 349 -26.78 5.56 3.25
CA VAL A 349 -26.93 4.21 2.70
C VAL A 349 -25.55 3.55 2.54
N ALA A 350 -24.58 4.28 1.99
CA ALA A 350 -23.21 3.78 1.85
C ALA A 350 -22.59 3.44 3.23
N THR A 351 -22.80 4.30 4.24
CA THR A 351 -22.33 4.07 5.62
C THR A 351 -22.98 2.82 6.22
N ARG A 352 -24.29 2.62 6.04
CA ARG A 352 -25.00 1.41 6.51
C ARG A 352 -24.45 0.15 5.84
N ARG A 353 -24.24 0.18 4.52
CA ARG A 353 -23.66 -0.94 3.76
C ARG A 353 -22.23 -1.25 4.22
N ALA A 354 -21.42 -0.23 4.44
CA ALA A 354 -20.06 -0.41 4.98
C ALA A 354 -20.10 -1.11 6.34
N ALA A 355 -20.95 -0.68 7.27
CA ALA A 355 -21.08 -1.29 8.59
C ALA A 355 -21.51 -2.78 8.51
N GLN A 356 -22.38 -3.14 7.57
CA GLN A 356 -22.77 -4.54 7.36
C GLN A 356 -21.59 -5.39 6.88
N LEU A 357 -20.79 -4.89 5.93
CA LEU A 357 -19.58 -5.59 5.47
C LEU A 357 -18.49 -5.61 6.54
N GLU A 358 -18.36 -4.60 7.38
CA GLU A 358 -17.43 -4.59 8.52
C GLU A 358 -17.78 -5.70 9.52
N ALA A 359 -19.07 -5.87 9.82
CA ALA A 359 -19.56 -6.98 10.67
C ALA A 359 -19.27 -8.35 10.03
N LEU A 360 -19.48 -8.50 8.72
CA LEU A 360 -19.12 -9.72 7.99
C LEU A 360 -17.61 -9.95 8.04
N CYS A 361 -16.80 -8.91 7.78
CA CYS A 361 -15.34 -8.97 7.84
C CYS A 361 -14.84 -9.46 9.21
N ALA A 362 -15.36 -8.91 10.30
CA ALA A 362 -15.00 -9.33 11.67
C ALA A 362 -15.26 -10.83 11.88
N LYS A 363 -16.39 -11.32 11.41
CA LYS A 363 -16.77 -12.74 11.48
C LYS A 363 -15.82 -13.65 10.69
N LEU A 364 -15.54 -13.26 9.44
CA LEU A 364 -14.65 -14.01 8.54
C LEU A 364 -13.20 -14.00 9.05
N HIS A 365 -12.73 -12.86 9.52
CA HIS A 365 -11.38 -12.73 10.07
C HIS A 365 -11.20 -13.55 11.37
N ALA A 366 -12.19 -13.51 12.28
CA ALA A 366 -12.20 -14.34 13.46
C ALA A 366 -12.12 -15.84 13.11
N ALA A 367 -12.95 -16.30 12.15
CA ALA A 367 -12.93 -17.67 11.68
C ALA A 367 -11.58 -18.06 11.04
N PHE A 368 -10.99 -17.15 10.25
CA PHE A 368 -9.66 -17.37 9.65
C PHE A 368 -8.58 -17.52 10.74
N CYS A 369 -8.57 -16.68 11.76
CA CYS A 369 -7.59 -16.75 12.85
C CYS A 369 -7.83 -17.98 13.73
N ALA A 370 -9.07 -18.30 14.04
CA ALA A 370 -9.43 -19.45 14.91
C ALA A 370 -8.94 -20.80 14.36
N ARG A 371 -8.90 -20.97 13.02
CA ARG A 371 -8.37 -22.20 12.41
C ARG A 371 -6.92 -22.51 12.76
N ALA A 372 -6.14 -21.50 13.17
CA ALA A 372 -4.74 -21.69 13.54
C ALA A 372 -4.50 -21.98 15.02
N VAL A 373 -5.51 -21.88 15.87
CA VAL A 373 -5.37 -22.14 17.31
C VAL A 373 -4.91 -23.58 17.55
N GLY A 374 -3.82 -23.74 18.33
CA GLY A 374 -3.21 -25.03 18.64
C GLY A 374 -2.15 -25.49 17.61
N SER A 375 -2.03 -24.85 16.46
CA SER A 375 -1.00 -25.17 15.45
C SER A 375 0.34 -24.48 15.77
N GLU A 376 1.37 -24.86 15.02
CA GLU A 376 2.66 -24.15 15.00
C GLU A 376 2.85 -23.43 13.68
N ASP A 377 3.44 -22.24 13.73
CA ASP A 377 3.77 -21.43 12.54
C ASP A 377 5.05 -20.63 12.78
N SER A 378 5.62 -20.08 11.73
CA SER A 378 6.76 -19.18 11.79
C SER A 378 6.28 -17.73 11.84
N VAL A 379 6.75 -16.94 12.81
CA VAL A 379 6.32 -15.55 13.05
C VAL A 379 7.51 -14.61 12.95
N LEU A 380 7.40 -13.59 12.09
CA LEU A 380 8.34 -12.47 12.08
C LEU A 380 7.87 -11.43 13.10
N PHE A 381 8.64 -11.26 14.19
CA PHE A 381 8.31 -10.27 15.22
C PHE A 381 8.80 -8.87 14.87
N GLU A 382 7.94 -7.87 15.11
CA GLU A 382 8.19 -6.46 14.85
C GLU A 382 8.67 -5.72 16.10
N SER A 383 9.24 -4.54 15.90
CA SER A 383 9.70 -3.68 17.00
C SER A 383 8.58 -3.04 17.83
N THR A 384 7.33 -3.12 17.36
CA THR A 384 6.17 -2.55 18.06
C THR A 384 5.97 -3.23 19.41
N ARG A 385 5.92 -2.41 20.49
CA ARG A 385 5.68 -2.85 21.86
C ARG A 385 4.43 -2.18 22.43
N ARG A 386 3.51 -2.98 23.00
CA ARG A 386 2.33 -2.48 23.71
C ARG A 386 1.99 -3.40 24.88
N GLY A 387 1.79 -2.86 26.08
CA GLY A 387 1.41 -3.64 27.24
C GLY A 387 2.38 -4.78 27.62
N GLY A 388 3.69 -4.59 27.41
CA GLY A 388 4.70 -5.63 27.65
C GLY A 388 4.77 -6.71 26.57
N MET A 389 3.95 -6.63 25.52
CA MET A 389 3.92 -7.60 24.42
C MET A 389 4.60 -7.02 23.18
N MET A 390 5.27 -7.87 22.40
CA MET A 390 5.65 -7.64 21.01
C MET A 390 4.65 -8.28 20.07
N PHE A 391 4.62 -7.82 18.82
CA PHE A 391 3.71 -8.30 17.79
C PHE A 391 4.48 -8.78 16.57
N GLY A 392 3.93 -9.74 15.87
CA GLY A 392 4.50 -10.26 14.65
C GLY A 392 3.41 -10.83 13.74
N PHE A 393 3.84 -11.31 12.57
CA PHE A 393 2.92 -11.90 11.60
C PHE A 393 3.41 -13.27 11.13
N THR A 394 2.47 -14.20 11.02
CA THR A 394 2.71 -15.48 10.34
C THR A 394 2.90 -15.31 8.84
N GLY A 395 3.31 -16.37 8.15
CA GLY A 395 3.40 -16.39 6.70
C GLY A 395 2.10 -15.99 6.00
N ASN A 396 0.98 -16.47 6.48
CA ASN A 396 -0.36 -16.13 5.96
C ASN A 396 -1.03 -14.98 6.73
N TYR A 397 -0.26 -14.08 7.29
CA TYR A 397 -0.66 -12.76 7.81
C TYR A 397 -1.56 -12.75 9.04
N ARG A 398 -1.60 -13.82 9.83
CA ARG A 398 -2.22 -13.79 11.17
C ARG A 398 -1.35 -12.98 12.12
N ARG A 399 -1.95 -12.09 12.88
CA ARG A 399 -1.22 -11.30 13.88
C ARG A 399 -1.05 -12.12 15.15
N VAL A 400 0.18 -12.17 15.65
CA VAL A 400 0.56 -12.93 16.84
C VAL A 400 1.18 -11.97 17.85
N LYS A 401 0.86 -12.12 19.13
CA LYS A 401 1.47 -11.39 20.23
C LYS A 401 2.17 -12.35 21.20
N ALA A 402 3.35 -11.95 21.68
CA ALA A 402 4.14 -12.68 22.64
C ALA A 402 4.77 -11.71 23.64
N PRO A 403 5.23 -12.17 24.83
CA PRO A 403 6.01 -11.32 25.73
C PRO A 403 7.19 -10.66 25.01
N TYR A 404 7.43 -9.37 25.29
CA TYR A 404 8.47 -8.63 24.61
C TYR A 404 9.86 -9.18 24.90
N ASP A 405 10.58 -9.54 23.86
CA ASP A 405 11.99 -9.90 23.91
C ASP A 405 12.73 -9.14 22.77
N LYS A 406 13.65 -8.24 23.16
CA LYS A 406 14.44 -7.45 22.20
C LYS A 406 15.26 -8.31 21.24
N ALA A 407 15.73 -9.49 21.68
CA ALA A 407 16.54 -10.39 20.87
C ALA A 407 15.72 -11.05 19.73
N ARG A 408 14.42 -11.09 19.88
CA ARG A 408 13.49 -11.68 18.88
C ARG A 408 12.95 -10.66 17.88
N VAL A 409 13.17 -9.37 18.07
CA VAL A 409 12.77 -8.33 17.11
C VAL A 409 13.51 -8.50 15.80
N ASN A 410 12.79 -8.45 14.67
CA ASN A 410 13.30 -8.71 13.31
C ASN A 410 13.87 -10.13 13.11
N THR A 411 13.37 -11.09 13.88
CA THR A 411 13.69 -12.51 13.69
C THR A 411 12.43 -13.31 13.39
N ILE A 412 12.59 -14.39 12.62
CA ILE A 412 11.53 -15.35 12.36
C ILE A 412 11.66 -16.48 13.39
N CYS A 413 10.68 -16.58 14.26
CA CYS A 413 10.64 -17.57 15.32
C CYS A 413 9.58 -18.64 15.04
N ARG A 414 9.83 -19.87 15.43
CA ARG A 414 8.81 -20.92 15.50
C ARG A 414 7.92 -20.67 16.71
N VAL A 415 6.61 -20.64 16.52
CA VAL A 415 5.65 -20.23 17.55
C VAL A 415 4.48 -21.17 17.56
N ARG A 416 4.10 -21.68 18.75
CA ARG A 416 2.82 -22.34 18.95
C ARG A 416 1.74 -21.27 19.13
N LEU A 417 0.70 -21.35 18.31
CA LEU A 417 -0.40 -20.41 18.28
C LEU A 417 -1.48 -20.82 19.31
N GLY A 418 -1.65 -20.00 20.32
CA GLY A 418 -2.60 -20.22 21.42
C GLY A 418 -3.93 -19.51 21.21
N ALA A 419 -4.61 -19.18 22.28
CA ALA A 419 -5.92 -18.56 22.28
C ALA A 419 -5.91 -17.21 21.53
N MET A 420 -7.01 -16.91 20.86
CA MET A 420 -7.28 -15.65 20.19
C MET A 420 -7.96 -14.68 21.16
N ASP A 421 -7.56 -13.40 21.12
CA ASP A 421 -8.22 -12.34 21.89
C ASP A 421 -9.34 -11.64 21.09
N ASP A 422 -9.99 -10.64 21.72
CA ASP A 422 -11.08 -9.85 21.13
C ASP A 422 -10.63 -9.01 19.90
N SER A 423 -9.32 -8.78 19.73
CA SER A 423 -8.74 -8.10 18.57
C SER A 423 -8.35 -9.09 17.46
N HIS A 424 -8.68 -10.36 17.63
CA HIS A 424 -8.29 -11.49 16.79
C HIS A 424 -6.77 -11.74 16.73
N ASP A 425 -6.02 -11.25 17.73
CA ASP A 425 -4.59 -11.54 17.88
C ASP A 425 -4.42 -12.90 18.55
N LEU A 426 -3.56 -13.74 17.99
CA LEU A 426 -3.24 -15.04 18.58
C LEU A 426 -2.13 -14.88 19.63
N MET A 427 -2.30 -15.53 20.78
CA MET A 427 -1.21 -15.67 21.76
C MET A 427 -0.14 -16.60 21.20
N GLY A 428 1.11 -16.15 21.22
CA GLY A 428 2.25 -16.92 20.73
C GLY A 428 3.13 -17.42 21.87
N GLU A 429 3.39 -18.73 21.89
CA GLU A 429 4.43 -19.34 22.71
C GLU A 429 5.62 -19.66 21.81
N ILE A 430 6.73 -18.92 21.98
CA ILE A 430 7.95 -19.11 21.18
C ILE A 430 8.56 -20.46 21.55
N ARG A 431 8.91 -21.26 20.54
CA ARG A 431 9.63 -22.52 20.64
C ARG A 431 11.08 -22.31 20.19
N ASP A 432 12.01 -22.78 21.00
CA ASP A 432 13.45 -22.74 20.68
C ASP A 432 13.85 -23.81 19.63
#